data_a8bc8553b4092287acd75b7f57d542e4
#
_entry.id   a8bc8553b4092287acd75b7f57d542e4
#
_cell.length_a   1.000
_cell.length_b   1.000
_cell.length_c   1.000
_cell.angle_alpha   90.00
_cell.angle_beta   90.00
_cell.angle_gamma   90.00
#
_symmetry.space_group_name_H-M   'P 1'
#
loop_
_entity.id
_entity.type
_entity.pdbx_description
1 polymer ?
#
loop_
_entity_poly.entity_id
_entity_poly.type
_entity_poly.pdbx_seq_one_letter_code
_entity_poly.pdbx_strand_id
1 'polypeptide(L)' 'MSHSSGENAELRAVLDFWLLQVGPDKWFSRDDALDSEIRKNFSALHKRALAGALSEWRGTPRGCLAEIILLDQFSRNLF' A
#
# COMPACT_ATOMS: atom_id res chain seq x y z
N MET A 1 10.59 -16.53 -14.88
CA MET A 1 9.96 -16.43 -14.67
C MET A 1 9.20 -16.13 -14.11
N SER A 2 9.02 -16.12 -14.15
CA SER A 2 8.22 -15.83 -13.76
C SER A 2 7.50 -15.81 -13.25
N HIS A 3 7.20 -15.99 -13.10
CA HIS A 3 6.33 -15.91 -12.76
C HIS A 3 5.85 -15.81 -12.02
N SER A 4 6.63 -15.85 -12.47
CA SER A 4 6.00 -16.15 -11.59
C SER A 4 4.75 -15.92 -10.96
N SER A 5 4.43 -15.97 -10.19
CA SER A 5 3.24 -15.77 -9.44
C SER A 5 2.29 -14.70 -9.98
N GLY A 6 2.70 -13.86 -10.83
CA GLY A 6 1.86 -12.80 -11.37
C GLY A 6 1.53 -11.68 -10.38
N GLU A 7 2.04 -11.73 -9.16
CA GLU A 7 1.80 -10.65 -8.21
C GLU A 7 2.63 -9.44 -8.55
N ASN A 8 1.99 -8.28 -8.63
CA ASN A 8 2.64 -7.03 -8.96
C ASN A 8 3.62 -6.62 -7.86
N ALA A 9 4.82 -6.17 -8.25
CA ALA A 9 5.84 -5.77 -7.28
C ALA A 9 5.40 -4.61 -6.40
N GLU A 10 4.63 -3.67 -6.96
CA GLU A 10 4.12 -2.53 -6.18
C GLU A 10 3.09 -2.97 -5.16
N LEU A 11 2.21 -3.88 -5.55
CA LEU A 11 1.22 -4.46 -4.65
C LEU A 11 1.91 -5.17 -3.49
N ARG A 12 2.92 -5.96 -3.80
CA ARG A 12 3.68 -6.68 -2.79
C ARG A 12 4.41 -5.71 -1.85
N ALA A 13 4.96 -4.63 -2.41
CA ALA A 13 5.65 -3.62 -1.60
C ALA A 13 4.70 -2.98 -0.59
N VAL A 14 3.46 -2.69 -0.99
CA VAL A 14 2.45 -2.15 -0.07
C VAL A 14 2.17 -3.11 1.07
N LEU A 15 1.94 -4.37 0.74
CA LEU A 15 1.62 -5.38 1.74
C LEU A 15 2.79 -5.62 2.68
N ASP A 16 4.00 -5.78 2.14
CA ASP A 16 5.19 -6.02 2.96
C ASP A 16 5.46 -4.84 3.87
N PHE A 17 5.37 -3.63 3.35
CA PHE A 17 5.60 -2.44 4.16
C PHE A 17 4.61 -2.36 5.31
N TRP A 18 3.33 -2.46 5.00
CA TRP A 18 2.28 -2.26 6.02
C TRP A 18 2.21 -3.39 7.02
N LEU A 19 2.23 -4.63 6.54
CA LEU A 19 2.02 -5.78 7.39
C LEU A 19 3.27 -6.22 8.15
N LEU A 20 4.45 -6.07 7.56
CA LEU A 20 5.69 -6.56 8.14
C LEU A 20 6.55 -5.46 8.74
N GLN A 21 6.75 -4.35 8.03
CA GLN A 21 7.64 -3.29 8.51
C GLN A 21 6.97 -2.39 9.53
N VAL A 22 5.73 -1.98 9.27
CA VAL A 22 4.99 -1.14 10.21
C VAL A 22 4.46 -1.98 11.36
N GLY A 23 3.69 -3.02 11.04
CA GLY A 23 3.13 -3.93 12.02
C GLY A 23 1.92 -3.37 12.75
N PRO A 24 1.14 -4.26 13.37
CA PRO A 24 -0.12 -3.87 14.04
C PRO A 24 0.05 -2.81 15.13
N ASP A 25 1.17 -2.84 15.82
CA ASP A 25 1.43 -1.91 16.92
C ASP A 25 1.44 -0.46 16.46
N LYS A 26 1.77 -0.21 15.19
CA LYS A 26 1.92 1.13 14.65
C LYS A 26 0.85 1.53 13.67
N TRP A 27 -0.09 0.63 13.35
CA TRP A 27 -1.10 0.93 12.33
C TRP A 27 -1.94 2.16 12.67
N PHE A 28 -2.16 2.41 13.94
CA PHE A 28 -3.01 3.52 14.38
C PHE A 28 -2.23 4.59 15.15
N SER A 29 -0.91 4.50 15.16
CA SER A 29 -0.06 5.48 15.83
C SER A 29 0.25 6.65 14.92
N ARG A 30 0.44 7.82 15.52
CA ARG A 30 0.96 8.97 14.79
C ARG A 30 2.49 8.92 14.86
N ASP A 31 3.12 8.96 13.71
CA ASP A 31 4.57 8.88 13.63
C ASP A 31 5.01 9.67 12.40
N ASP A 32 5.65 10.82 12.63
CA ASP A 32 6.07 11.70 11.55
C ASP A 32 7.08 11.04 10.62
N ALA A 33 7.96 10.20 11.17
CA ALA A 33 8.93 9.48 10.35
C ALA A 33 8.23 8.48 9.43
N LEU A 34 7.20 7.79 9.95
CA LEU A 34 6.41 6.87 9.15
C LEU A 34 5.63 7.60 8.06
N ASP A 35 5.02 8.73 8.41
CA ASP A 35 4.28 9.54 7.46
C ASP A 35 5.18 10.01 6.32
N SER A 36 6.39 10.45 6.64
CA SER A 36 7.38 10.88 5.65
C SER A 36 7.78 9.73 4.74
N GLU A 37 7.96 8.54 5.30
CA GLU A 37 8.33 7.37 4.52
C GLU A 37 7.23 6.96 3.56
N ILE A 38 5.98 6.97 4.01
CA ILE A 38 4.84 6.68 3.16
C ILE A 38 4.75 7.70 2.03
N ARG A 39 4.89 8.97 2.34
CA ARG A 39 4.84 10.04 1.34
C ARG A 39 5.94 9.86 0.30
N LYS A 40 7.14 9.57 0.75
CA LYS A 40 8.28 9.40 -0.15
C LYS A 40 8.12 8.20 -1.07
N ASN A 41 7.65 7.08 -0.53
CA ASN A 41 7.66 5.80 -1.25
C ASN A 41 6.34 5.47 -1.94
N PHE A 42 5.21 5.96 -1.44
CA PHE A 42 3.90 5.51 -1.89
C PHE A 42 2.96 6.62 -2.37
N SER A 43 3.39 7.88 -2.34
CA SER A 43 2.53 8.98 -2.74
C SER A 43 2.04 8.85 -4.19
N ALA A 44 2.94 8.52 -5.11
CA ALA A 44 2.57 8.34 -6.52
C ALA A 44 1.61 7.16 -6.69
N LEU A 45 1.86 6.08 -6.00
CA LEU A 45 1.00 4.90 -6.06
C LEU A 45 -0.38 5.20 -5.46
N HIS A 46 -0.41 5.96 -4.38
CA HIS A 46 -1.65 6.40 -3.75
C HIS A 46 -2.49 7.22 -4.74
N LYS A 47 -1.87 8.13 -5.47
CA LYS A 47 -2.57 8.92 -6.49
C LYS A 47 -3.15 8.04 -7.58
N ARG A 48 -2.41 7.02 -8.00
CA ARG A 48 -2.90 6.08 -9.01
C ARG A 48 -4.11 5.29 -8.49
N ALA A 49 -4.08 4.93 -7.20
CA ALA A 49 -5.20 4.23 -6.60
C ALA A 49 -6.44 5.11 -6.56
N LEU A 50 -6.29 6.37 -6.19
CA LEU A 50 -7.41 7.32 -6.17
C LEU A 50 -8.00 7.53 -7.56
N ALA A 51 -7.18 7.45 -8.59
CA ALA A 51 -7.62 7.61 -9.98
C ALA A 51 -8.24 6.33 -10.56
N GLY A 52 -8.27 5.25 -9.79
CA GLY A 52 -8.81 3.98 -10.27
C GLY A 52 -7.85 3.19 -11.16
N ALA A 53 -6.59 3.61 -11.26
CA ALA A 53 -5.62 2.98 -12.14
C ALA A 53 -5.14 1.60 -11.65
N LEU A 54 -5.48 1.23 -10.42
CA LEU A 54 -5.08 -0.03 -9.82
C LEU A 54 -6.23 -1.04 -9.76
N SER A 55 -7.25 -0.86 -10.59
CA SER A 55 -8.42 -1.74 -10.55
C SER A 55 -8.08 -3.21 -10.80
N GLU A 56 -7.02 -3.48 -11.53
CA GLU A 56 -6.58 -4.86 -11.79
C GLU A 56 -6.17 -5.59 -10.51
N TRP A 57 -5.81 -4.84 -9.45
CA TRP A 57 -5.46 -5.44 -8.16
C TRP A 57 -6.64 -6.16 -7.54
N ARG A 58 -7.86 -5.79 -7.93
CA ARG A 58 -9.07 -6.40 -7.38
C ARG A 58 -9.30 -7.84 -7.83
N GLY A 59 -8.48 -8.31 -8.76
CA GLY A 59 -8.56 -9.70 -9.22
C GLY A 59 -8.10 -10.74 -8.22
N THR A 60 -7.43 -10.33 -7.14
CA THR A 60 -6.98 -11.26 -6.10
C THR A 60 -7.27 -10.68 -4.71
N PRO A 61 -7.44 -11.55 -3.69
CA PRO A 61 -7.65 -11.07 -2.32
C PRO A 61 -6.49 -10.20 -1.81
N ARG A 62 -5.26 -10.56 -2.14
CA ARG A 62 -4.10 -9.76 -1.74
C ARG A 62 -4.11 -8.39 -2.41
N GLY A 63 -4.50 -8.34 -3.67
CA GLY A 63 -4.62 -7.06 -4.38
C GLY A 63 -5.69 -6.17 -3.79
N CYS A 64 -6.84 -6.76 -3.43
CA CYS A 64 -7.90 -6.01 -2.75
C CYS A 64 -7.40 -5.44 -1.44
N LEU A 65 -6.69 -6.23 -0.65
CA LEU A 65 -6.15 -5.77 0.62
C LEU A 65 -5.17 -4.62 0.43
N ALA A 66 -4.26 -4.74 -0.53
CA ALA A 66 -3.29 -3.70 -0.81
C ALA A 66 -3.96 -2.40 -1.23
N GLU A 67 -4.99 -2.48 -2.08
CA GLU A 67 -5.72 -1.29 -2.49
C GLU A 67 -6.43 -0.63 -1.31
N ILE A 68 -7.03 -1.42 -0.44
CA ILE A 68 -7.68 -0.90 0.77
C ILE A 68 -6.67 -0.18 1.65
N ILE A 69 -5.49 -0.76 1.84
CA ILE A 69 -4.43 -0.13 2.62
C ILE A 69 -4.05 1.22 2.03
N LEU A 70 -3.86 1.28 0.70
CA LEU A 70 -3.53 2.54 0.03
C LEU A 70 -4.62 3.58 0.22
N LEU A 71 -5.87 3.20 0.00
CA LEU A 71 -6.98 4.14 0.01
C LEU A 71 -7.44 4.53 1.40
N ASP A 72 -7.25 3.67 2.39
CA ASP A 72 -7.68 3.96 3.76
C ASP A 72 -6.51 4.35 4.65
N GLN A 73 -5.58 3.43 4.89
CA GLN A 73 -4.52 3.65 5.86
C GLN A 73 -3.52 4.71 5.41
N PHE A 74 -3.04 4.60 4.18
CA PHE A 74 -2.05 5.55 3.68
C PHE A 74 -2.67 6.93 3.47
N SER A 75 -3.96 7.02 3.16
CA SER A 75 -4.63 8.30 3.08
C SER A 75 -4.59 9.04 4.41
N ARG A 76 -4.78 8.34 5.51
CA ARG A 76 -4.71 8.94 6.84
C ARG A 76 -3.31 9.47 7.16
N ASN A 77 -2.28 8.78 6.68
CA ASN A 77 -0.90 9.19 6.91
C ASN A 77 -0.47 10.33 6.00
N LEU A 78 -1.08 10.45 4.80
CA LEU A 78 -0.73 11.48 3.83
C LEU A 78 -1.52 12.78 4.04
N PHE A 79 -2.67 12.69 4.67
CA PHE A 79 -3.54 13.83 4.94
C PHE A 79 -3.96 13.87 6.43
#